data_496242259fed77180928eb02ffd7f23e
#
_entry.id   496242259fed77180928eb02ffd7f23e
#
_cell.length_a   1.000
_cell.length_b   1.000
_cell.length_c   1.000
_cell.angle_alpha   90.00
_cell.angle_beta   90.00
_cell.angle_gamma   90.00
#
_symmetry.space_group_name_H-M   'P 1'
#
loop_
_entity.id
_entity.type
_entity.pdbx_description
1 polymer ?
#
loop_
_entity_poly.entity_id
_entity_poly.type
_entity_poly.pdbx_seq_one_letter_code
_entity_poly.pdbx_strand_id
1 'polypeptide(L)'
;MLIEVAGDILLSKAHAIAHGVAPNDHLDRGLALALRERWPAMAKDFRHYCHVQHAESGGAWTWKSSDGLFIISLLTQEAAASEKAHPGKAKIEHVNHALRELRSIVAKEKITSLALPRLATGLGGMDWTKVQPLIKQHLGDLDIPVFVYATYHPHQAADEARAAGAHAKFLRS
;
A
#
# COMPACT_ATOMS: atom_id res chain seq x y z
N MET A 1 5.93 12.30 6.77
CA MET A 1 6.86 11.77 7.81
C MET A 1 6.98 10.26 7.63
N LEU A 2 8.10 9.81 7.08
CA LEU A 2 8.36 8.38 6.86
C LEU A 2 9.02 7.76 8.09
N ILE A 3 8.48 6.64 8.54
CA ILE A 3 8.93 5.94 9.74
C ILE A 3 9.05 4.45 9.41
N GLU A 4 10.26 3.90 9.42
CA GLU A 4 10.44 2.46 9.23
C GLU A 4 10.07 1.72 10.50
N VAL A 5 9.33 0.63 10.34
CA VAL A 5 8.94 -0.27 11.43
C VAL A 5 9.12 -1.72 11.01
N ALA A 6 9.15 -2.60 11.98
CA ALA A 6 9.16 -4.04 11.80
C ALA A 6 7.93 -4.64 12.46
N GLY A 7 7.27 -5.57 11.80
CA GLY A 7 6.08 -6.21 12.34
C GLY A 7 5.17 -6.76 11.26
N ASP A 8 3.95 -7.09 11.65
CA ASP A 8 2.90 -7.57 10.77
C ASP A 8 1.99 -6.40 10.38
N ILE A 9 2.03 -6.00 9.12
CA ILE A 9 1.22 -4.88 8.62
C ILE A 9 -0.29 -5.13 8.79
N LEU A 10 -0.73 -6.38 8.82
CA LEU A 10 -2.13 -6.71 9.08
C LEU A 10 -2.58 -6.30 10.48
N LEU A 11 -1.64 -6.12 11.40
CA LEU A 11 -1.89 -5.66 12.77
C LEU A 11 -1.68 -4.16 12.94
N SER A 12 -1.41 -3.43 11.85
CA SER A 12 -1.28 -1.98 11.89
C SER A 12 -2.56 -1.31 12.40
N LYS A 13 -2.40 -0.28 13.20
CA LYS A 13 -3.49 0.57 13.67
C LYS A 13 -3.59 1.87 12.85
N ALA A 14 -2.88 1.95 11.74
CA ALA A 14 -2.97 3.09 10.85
C ALA A 14 -4.39 3.25 10.29
N HIS A 15 -4.75 4.48 9.95
CA HIS A 15 -6.04 4.81 9.36
C HIS A 15 -6.21 4.17 7.97
N ALA A 16 -5.12 3.98 7.24
CA ALA A 16 -5.11 3.36 5.92
C ALA A 16 -3.94 2.39 5.75
N ILE A 17 -4.18 1.31 5.02
CA ILE A 17 -3.15 0.39 4.55
C ILE A 17 -3.12 0.47 3.02
N ALA A 18 -1.95 0.73 2.44
CA ALA A 18 -1.75 0.72 1.00
C ALA A 18 -0.88 -0.47 0.59
N HIS A 19 -1.19 -1.09 -0.54
CA HIS A 19 -0.41 -2.21 -1.08
C HIS A 19 -0.41 -2.22 -2.60
N GLY A 20 0.54 -2.92 -3.21
CA GLY A 20 0.68 -3.00 -4.65
C GLY A 20 -0.02 -4.22 -5.25
N VAL A 21 -0.76 -3.99 -6.33
CA VAL A 21 -1.49 -5.04 -7.07
C VAL A 21 -1.42 -4.74 -8.57
N ALA A 22 -1.97 -5.64 -9.37
CA ALA A 22 -2.18 -5.45 -10.80
C ALA A 22 -3.65 -5.17 -11.10
N PRO A 23 -3.97 -4.55 -12.25
CA PRO A 23 -5.35 -4.54 -12.75
C PRO A 23 -5.87 -5.98 -12.88
N ASN A 24 -7.12 -6.20 -12.48
CA ASN A 24 -7.77 -7.52 -12.48
C ASN A 24 -7.03 -8.59 -11.66
N ASP A 25 -6.25 -8.17 -10.68
CA ASP A 25 -5.53 -9.07 -9.78
C ASP A 25 -6.51 -9.96 -9.03
N HIS A 26 -6.24 -11.27 -9.00
CA HIS A 26 -7.06 -12.22 -8.25
C HIS A 26 -6.79 -12.16 -6.74
N LEU A 27 -5.79 -11.42 -6.31
CA LEU A 27 -5.38 -11.28 -4.90
C LEU A 27 -5.14 -12.64 -4.26
N ASP A 28 -4.44 -13.52 -4.97
CA ASP A 28 -4.27 -14.92 -4.58
C ASP A 28 -2.84 -15.25 -4.10
N ARG A 29 -2.01 -14.23 -3.90
CA ARG A 29 -0.63 -14.40 -3.42
C ARG A 29 -0.21 -13.25 -2.51
N GLY A 30 0.74 -13.54 -1.62
CA GLY A 30 1.41 -12.55 -0.79
C GLY A 30 0.49 -11.74 0.11
N LEU A 31 0.81 -10.47 0.31
CA LEU A 31 0.03 -9.57 1.15
C LEU A 31 -1.40 -9.40 0.64
N ALA A 32 -1.59 -9.35 -0.67
CA ALA A 32 -2.93 -9.22 -1.26
C ALA A 32 -3.85 -10.36 -0.85
N LEU A 33 -3.33 -11.60 -0.81
CA LEU A 33 -4.09 -12.76 -0.33
C LEU A 33 -4.47 -12.60 1.14
N ALA A 34 -3.54 -12.20 1.98
CA ALA A 34 -3.79 -11.98 3.40
C ALA A 34 -4.86 -10.91 3.64
N LEU A 35 -4.82 -9.83 2.86
CA LEU A 35 -5.84 -8.77 2.91
C LEU A 35 -7.20 -9.28 2.44
N ARG A 36 -7.23 -10.08 1.38
CA ARG A 36 -8.47 -10.70 0.87
C ARG A 36 -9.11 -11.62 1.92
N GLU A 37 -8.31 -12.40 2.59
CA GLU A 37 -8.81 -13.33 3.62
C GLU A 37 -9.38 -12.58 4.81
N ARG A 38 -8.78 -11.46 5.20
CA ARG A 38 -9.25 -10.66 6.31
C ARG A 38 -10.44 -9.76 5.93
N TRP A 39 -10.46 -9.22 4.72
CA TRP A 39 -11.53 -8.35 4.22
C TRP A 39 -12.05 -8.85 2.87
N PRO A 40 -12.84 -9.94 2.87
CA PRO A 40 -13.37 -10.52 1.61
C PRO A 40 -14.21 -9.55 0.80
N ALA A 41 -14.93 -8.63 1.47
CA ALA A 41 -15.73 -7.61 0.80
C ALA A 41 -14.86 -6.66 -0.03
N MET A 42 -13.65 -6.35 0.45
CA MET A 42 -12.70 -5.52 -0.31
C MET A 42 -12.32 -6.19 -1.62
N ALA A 43 -12.02 -7.49 -1.59
CA ALA A 43 -11.65 -8.24 -2.80
C ALA A 43 -12.79 -8.30 -3.81
N LYS A 44 -14.01 -8.49 -3.34
CA LYS A 44 -15.21 -8.49 -4.20
C LYS A 44 -15.41 -7.14 -4.86
N ASP A 45 -15.31 -6.06 -4.09
CA ASP A 45 -15.48 -4.69 -4.58
C ASP A 45 -14.34 -4.31 -5.54
N PHE A 46 -13.12 -4.76 -5.29
CA PHE A 46 -11.99 -4.53 -6.18
C PHE A 46 -12.21 -5.18 -7.54
N ARG A 47 -12.69 -6.43 -7.57
CA ARG A 47 -13.02 -7.13 -8.81
C ARG A 47 -14.07 -6.35 -9.61
N HIS A 48 -15.11 -5.88 -8.94
CA HIS A 48 -16.16 -5.09 -9.56
C HIS A 48 -15.61 -3.78 -10.14
N TYR A 49 -14.79 -3.08 -9.35
CA TYR A 49 -14.13 -1.85 -9.77
C TYR A 49 -13.31 -2.06 -11.06
N CYS A 50 -12.46 -3.08 -11.10
CA CYS A 50 -11.63 -3.37 -12.26
C CYS A 50 -12.46 -3.64 -13.50
N HIS A 51 -13.56 -4.39 -13.34
CA HIS A 51 -14.45 -4.75 -14.45
C HIS A 51 -15.21 -3.54 -15.00
N VAL A 52 -15.79 -2.74 -14.11
CA VAL A 52 -16.65 -1.61 -14.50
C VAL A 52 -15.80 -0.44 -15.03
N GLN A 53 -14.70 -0.14 -14.39
CA GLN A 53 -13.86 1.02 -14.73
C GLN A 53 -12.75 0.70 -15.73
N HIS A 54 -12.61 -0.54 -16.17
CA HIS A 54 -11.51 -0.98 -17.05
C HIS A 54 -10.16 -0.52 -16.49
N ALA A 55 -9.90 -0.88 -15.22
CA ALA A 55 -8.75 -0.40 -14.48
C ALA A 55 -7.43 -0.65 -15.23
N GLU A 56 -6.55 0.36 -15.22
CA GLU A 56 -5.24 0.32 -15.86
C GLU A 56 -4.13 0.50 -14.83
N SER A 57 -2.93 0.00 -15.14
CA SER A 57 -1.76 0.19 -14.30
C SER A 57 -1.45 1.67 -14.10
N GLY A 58 -0.94 2.01 -12.92
CA GLY A 58 -0.59 3.39 -12.55
C GLY A 58 -1.65 4.11 -11.73
N GLY A 59 -2.84 3.55 -11.60
CA GLY A 59 -3.90 4.13 -10.79
C GLY A 59 -3.88 3.67 -9.34
N ALA A 60 -4.87 4.12 -8.58
CA ALA A 60 -5.11 3.70 -7.21
C ALA A 60 -6.61 3.62 -6.96
N TRP A 61 -7.01 2.66 -6.14
CA TRP A 61 -8.39 2.47 -5.76
C TRP A 61 -8.53 2.38 -4.24
N THR A 62 -9.53 3.04 -3.70
CA THR A 62 -9.74 3.14 -2.25
C THR A 62 -10.99 2.38 -1.85
N TRP A 63 -10.84 1.52 -0.83
CA TRP A 63 -11.94 0.83 -0.19
C TRP A 63 -11.98 1.22 1.29
N LYS A 64 -13.17 1.43 1.83
CA LYS A 64 -13.36 1.77 3.24
C LYS A 64 -14.17 0.69 3.92
N SER A 65 -13.64 0.13 5.01
CA SER A 65 -14.37 -0.84 5.82
C SER A 65 -15.44 -0.18 6.68
N SER A 66 -16.33 -0.99 7.23
CA SER A 66 -17.40 -0.50 8.11
C SER A 66 -16.90 0.15 9.38
N ASP A 67 -15.69 -0.21 9.86
CA ASP A 67 -15.07 0.36 11.05
C ASP A 67 -14.13 1.55 10.76
N GLY A 68 -14.10 2.01 9.51
CA GLY A 68 -13.37 3.21 9.13
C GLY A 68 -11.95 3.00 8.64
N LEU A 69 -11.46 1.76 8.53
CA LEU A 69 -10.17 1.45 7.93
C LEU A 69 -10.23 1.64 6.42
N PHE A 70 -9.25 2.33 5.86
CA PHE A 70 -9.07 2.39 4.40
C PHE A 70 -8.08 1.33 3.94
N ILE A 71 -8.41 0.63 2.85
CA ILE A 71 -7.45 -0.20 2.12
C ILE A 71 -7.31 0.39 0.73
N ILE A 72 -6.09 0.77 0.37
CA ILE A 72 -5.78 1.45 -0.87
C ILE A 72 -4.96 0.53 -1.76
N SER A 73 -5.53 0.17 -2.89
CA SER A 73 -4.87 -0.70 -3.88
C SER A 73 -4.14 0.17 -4.90
N LEU A 74 -2.81 0.04 -4.93
CA LEU A 74 -1.94 0.76 -5.85
C LEU A 74 -1.65 -0.14 -7.04
N LEU A 75 -2.05 0.28 -8.24
CA LEU A 75 -1.93 -0.52 -9.46
C LEU A 75 -0.51 -0.40 -10.03
N THR A 76 0.46 -0.94 -9.30
CA THR A 76 1.88 -0.82 -9.61
C THR A 76 2.40 -1.85 -10.60
N GLN A 77 1.66 -2.96 -10.80
CA GLN A 77 2.07 -4.07 -11.64
C GLN A 77 1.32 -4.07 -12.96
N GLU A 78 1.95 -4.68 -13.97
CA GLU A 78 1.27 -4.93 -15.22
C GLU A 78 0.17 -5.98 -15.04
N ALA A 79 -0.90 -5.84 -15.80
CA ALA A 79 -1.97 -6.83 -15.81
C ALA A 79 -1.46 -8.18 -16.32
N ALA A 80 -2.09 -9.26 -15.87
CA ALA A 80 -1.80 -10.59 -16.39
C ALA A 80 -2.08 -10.65 -17.91
N ALA A 81 -1.28 -11.42 -18.63
CA ALA A 81 -1.44 -11.59 -20.08
C ALA A 81 -2.73 -12.36 -20.43
N SER A 82 -3.25 -13.14 -19.50
CA SER A 82 -4.50 -13.90 -19.65
C SER A 82 -5.11 -14.16 -18.28
N GLU A 83 -6.37 -14.62 -18.24
CA GLU A 83 -7.06 -14.93 -16.98
C GLU A 83 -6.34 -16.01 -16.15
N LYS A 84 -5.61 -16.90 -16.79
CA LYS A 84 -4.89 -18.00 -16.13
C LYS A 84 -3.46 -17.63 -15.76
N ALA A 85 -2.94 -16.52 -16.29
CA ALA A 85 -1.58 -16.07 -16.00
C ALA A 85 -1.53 -15.30 -14.70
N HIS A 86 -0.35 -15.26 -14.09
CA HIS A 86 -0.09 -14.35 -12.97
C HIS A 86 0.10 -12.92 -13.45
N PRO A 87 -0.16 -11.92 -12.59
CA PRO A 87 0.17 -10.53 -12.90
C PRO A 87 1.62 -10.35 -13.33
N GLY A 88 1.85 -9.36 -14.19
CA GLY A 88 3.19 -8.97 -14.59
C GLY A 88 3.94 -8.23 -13.49
N LYS A 89 5.17 -7.85 -13.81
CA LYS A 89 6.03 -7.13 -12.86
C LYS A 89 5.59 -5.68 -12.69
N ALA A 90 5.99 -5.08 -11.59
CA ALA A 90 5.85 -3.65 -11.37
C ALA A 90 6.78 -2.87 -12.30
N LYS A 91 6.36 -1.68 -12.67
CA LYS A 91 7.17 -0.72 -13.45
C LYS A 91 7.27 0.58 -12.69
N ILE A 92 8.40 1.25 -12.81
CA ILE A 92 8.68 2.49 -12.09
C ILE A 92 7.66 3.58 -12.42
N GLU A 93 7.22 3.66 -13.68
CA GLU A 93 6.21 4.63 -14.12
C GLU A 93 4.88 4.41 -13.41
N HIS A 94 4.49 3.15 -13.24
CA HIS A 94 3.25 2.80 -12.54
C HIS A 94 3.35 3.08 -11.05
N VAL A 95 4.49 2.78 -10.45
CA VAL A 95 4.75 3.09 -9.03
C VAL A 95 4.67 4.59 -8.81
N ASN A 96 5.34 5.38 -9.63
CA ASN A 96 5.34 6.84 -9.53
C ASN A 96 3.92 7.42 -9.65
N HIS A 97 3.17 6.96 -10.64
CA HIS A 97 1.81 7.45 -10.86
C HIS A 97 0.86 7.04 -9.73
N ALA A 98 0.95 5.79 -9.28
CA ALA A 98 0.13 5.28 -8.18
C ALA A 98 0.42 6.03 -6.86
N LEU A 99 1.68 6.34 -6.58
CA LEU A 99 2.05 7.12 -5.40
C LEU A 99 1.54 8.56 -5.46
N ARG A 100 1.51 9.16 -6.64
CA ARG A 100 0.89 10.48 -6.83
C ARG A 100 -0.60 10.44 -6.50
N GLU A 101 -1.30 9.41 -6.99
CA GLU A 101 -2.71 9.19 -6.68
C GLU A 101 -2.91 8.95 -5.17
N LEU A 102 -2.04 8.15 -4.53
CA LEU A 102 -2.10 7.92 -3.10
C LEU A 102 -2.01 9.22 -2.31
N ARG A 103 -1.08 10.10 -2.67
CA ARG A 103 -0.96 11.42 -2.03
C ARG A 103 -2.27 12.21 -2.13
N SER A 104 -2.90 12.20 -3.29
CA SER A 104 -4.19 12.86 -3.52
C SER A 104 -5.30 12.25 -2.65
N ILE A 105 -5.32 10.93 -2.53
CA ILE A 105 -6.29 10.21 -1.69
C ILE A 105 -6.11 10.57 -0.21
N VAL A 106 -4.87 10.64 0.27
CA VAL A 106 -4.57 11.04 1.66
C VAL A 106 -5.19 12.40 1.98
N ALA A 107 -5.05 13.37 1.08
CA ALA A 107 -5.63 14.69 1.26
C ALA A 107 -7.16 14.67 1.18
N LYS A 108 -7.71 14.03 0.15
CA LYS A 108 -9.15 13.98 -0.12
C LYS A 108 -9.92 13.27 0.98
N GLU A 109 -9.44 12.13 1.44
CA GLU A 109 -10.11 11.31 2.45
C GLU A 109 -9.68 11.67 3.87
N LYS A 110 -8.84 12.67 4.04
CA LYS A 110 -8.35 13.14 5.34
C LYS A 110 -7.75 12.01 6.17
N ILE A 111 -6.89 11.22 5.54
CA ILE A 111 -6.23 10.08 6.18
C ILE A 111 -5.21 10.61 7.20
N THR A 112 -5.26 10.06 8.41
CA THR A 112 -4.47 10.56 9.55
C THR A 112 -3.20 9.74 9.82
N SER A 113 -3.10 8.55 9.26
CA SER A 113 -1.90 7.71 9.31
C SER A 113 -1.96 6.67 8.20
N LEU A 114 -0.80 6.26 7.71
CA LEU A 114 -0.69 5.36 6.56
C LEU A 114 0.33 4.27 6.87
N ALA A 115 0.01 3.03 6.53
CA ALA A 115 0.95 1.92 6.57
C ALA A 115 1.11 1.33 5.17
N LEU A 116 2.35 1.04 4.78
CA LEU A 116 2.64 0.37 3.51
C LEU A 116 3.83 -0.57 3.67
N PRO A 117 3.90 -1.64 2.88
CA PRO A 117 5.04 -2.54 2.85
C PRO A 117 6.18 -1.90 2.02
N ARG A 118 7.27 -2.65 1.81
CA ARG A 118 8.24 -2.33 0.76
C ARG A 118 7.58 -2.53 -0.60
N LEU A 119 6.88 -1.49 -1.03
CA LEU A 119 6.02 -1.48 -2.20
C LEU A 119 6.76 -1.97 -3.45
N ALA A 120 6.09 -2.82 -4.25
CA ALA A 120 6.55 -3.31 -5.55
C ALA A 120 7.81 -4.20 -5.52
N THR A 121 8.31 -4.59 -4.35
CA THR A 121 9.57 -5.34 -4.23
C THR A 121 9.40 -6.85 -4.10
N GLY A 122 8.24 -7.31 -3.67
CA GLY A 122 7.94 -8.74 -3.58
C GLY A 122 7.60 -9.32 -4.95
N LEU A 123 6.32 -9.62 -5.17
CA LEU A 123 5.83 -10.13 -6.45
C LEU A 123 6.05 -9.15 -7.60
N GLY A 124 6.11 -7.86 -7.33
CA GLY A 124 6.41 -6.83 -8.32
C GLY A 124 7.84 -6.86 -8.85
N GLY A 125 8.78 -7.45 -8.10
CA GLY A 125 10.14 -7.73 -8.54
C GLY A 125 11.07 -6.54 -8.64
N MET A 126 10.70 -5.36 -8.13
CA MET A 126 11.55 -4.16 -8.18
C MET A 126 12.55 -4.14 -7.02
N ASP A 127 13.68 -3.48 -7.26
CA ASP A 127 14.68 -3.21 -6.24
C ASP A 127 14.20 -2.08 -5.32
N TRP A 128 14.28 -2.29 -4.00
CA TRP A 128 13.89 -1.30 -3.01
C TRP A 128 14.63 0.02 -3.15
N THR A 129 15.89 -0.01 -3.58
CA THR A 129 16.69 1.20 -3.80
C THR A 129 16.11 2.11 -4.90
N LYS A 130 15.27 1.57 -5.79
CA LYS A 130 14.58 2.34 -6.83
C LYS A 130 13.22 2.84 -6.38
N VAL A 131 12.54 2.11 -5.49
CA VAL A 131 11.19 2.44 -5.02
C VAL A 131 11.23 3.42 -3.85
N GLN A 132 12.16 3.25 -2.91
CA GLN A 132 12.26 4.08 -1.70
C GLN A 132 12.34 5.57 -2.00
N PRO A 133 13.16 6.05 -2.97
CA PRO A 133 13.21 7.47 -3.29
C PRO A 133 11.88 8.04 -3.76
N LEU A 134 11.07 7.26 -4.47
CA LEU A 134 9.74 7.68 -4.92
C LEU A 134 8.76 7.80 -3.76
N ILE A 135 8.81 6.87 -2.81
CA ILE A 135 8.00 6.94 -1.60
C ILE A 135 8.36 8.21 -0.82
N LYS A 136 9.64 8.49 -0.68
CA LYS A 136 10.13 9.71 -0.02
C LYS A 136 9.68 10.97 -0.75
N GLN A 137 9.74 10.97 -2.07
CA GLN A 137 9.35 12.11 -2.89
C GLN A 137 7.86 12.44 -2.74
N HIS A 138 6.99 11.43 -2.77
CA HIS A 138 5.55 11.63 -2.76
C HIS A 138 4.95 11.73 -1.35
N LEU A 139 5.51 11.04 -0.37
CA LEU A 139 4.92 10.89 0.95
C LEU A 139 5.78 11.42 2.09
N GLY A 140 7.07 11.72 1.84
CA GLY A 140 8.02 12.07 2.89
C GLY A 140 7.72 13.41 3.59
N ASP A 141 7.06 14.33 2.90
CA ASP A 141 6.71 15.66 3.42
C ASP A 141 5.30 15.75 4.02
N LEU A 142 4.56 14.65 4.04
CA LEU A 142 3.24 14.62 4.65
C LEU A 142 3.33 14.82 6.16
N ASP A 143 2.36 15.55 6.72
CA ASP A 143 2.30 15.81 8.17
C ASP A 143 1.84 14.59 8.96
N ILE A 144 1.29 13.58 8.29
CA ILE A 144 0.86 12.35 8.94
C ILE A 144 2.01 11.34 9.02
N PRO A 145 1.99 10.45 10.02
CA PRO A 145 2.96 9.35 10.04
C PRO A 145 2.67 8.35 8.91
N VAL A 146 3.72 7.99 8.19
CA VAL A 146 3.70 6.99 7.14
C VAL A 146 4.63 5.85 7.57
N PHE A 147 4.05 4.74 8.01
CA PHE A 147 4.79 3.59 8.52
C PHE A 147 5.16 2.67 7.38
N VAL A 148 6.46 2.55 7.11
CA VAL A 148 6.98 1.60 6.12
C VAL A 148 7.39 0.33 6.84
N TYR A 149 6.66 -0.75 6.59
CA TYR A 149 6.93 -2.06 7.17
C TYR A 149 8.08 -2.70 6.40
N ALA A 150 9.31 -2.29 6.75
CA ALA A 150 10.52 -2.71 6.08
C ALA A 150 10.90 -4.16 6.38
N THR A 151 10.52 -4.67 7.55
CA THR A 151 10.77 -6.04 7.97
C THR A 151 9.47 -6.69 8.43
N TYR A 152 9.13 -7.83 7.84
CA TYR A 152 7.92 -8.57 8.18
C TYR A 152 8.18 -9.55 9.32
N HIS A 153 7.41 -9.38 10.40
CA HIS A 153 7.37 -10.31 11.53
C HIS A 153 5.92 -10.77 11.72
N PRO A 154 5.57 -12.01 11.29
CA PRO A 154 4.19 -12.48 11.36
C PRO A 154 3.69 -12.50 12.79
N HIS A 155 2.44 -12.08 12.96
CA HIS A 155 1.71 -12.03 14.24
C HIS A 155 2.31 -11.13 15.32
N GLN A 156 3.26 -10.25 14.94
CA GLN A 156 3.86 -9.29 15.85
C GLN A 156 3.47 -7.87 15.43
N ALA A 157 2.73 -7.18 16.28
CA ALA A 157 2.37 -5.79 16.04
C ALA A 157 3.62 -4.90 16.15
N ALA A 158 3.80 -3.99 15.19
CA ALA A 158 4.78 -2.94 15.32
C ALA A 158 4.32 -1.92 16.37
N ASP A 159 5.26 -1.38 17.14
CA ASP A 159 4.95 -0.30 18.07
C ASP A 159 4.97 1.03 17.33
N GLU A 160 3.90 1.30 16.60
CA GLU A 160 3.76 2.47 15.74
C GLU A 160 3.77 3.77 16.55
N ALA A 161 3.12 3.79 17.70
CA ALA A 161 3.07 4.98 18.55
C ALA A 161 4.45 5.38 19.06
N ARG A 162 5.24 4.39 19.52
CA ARG A 162 6.61 4.61 19.98
C ARG A 162 7.52 5.07 18.85
N ALA A 163 7.43 4.44 17.68
CA ALA A 163 8.24 4.80 16.51
C ALA A 163 7.93 6.23 16.05
N ALA A 164 6.66 6.64 16.02
CA ALA A 164 6.25 8.00 15.70
C ALA A 164 6.76 9.00 16.74
N GLY A 165 6.69 8.66 18.04
CA GLY A 165 7.21 9.50 19.12
C GLY A 165 8.72 9.69 19.05
N ALA A 166 9.48 8.64 18.78
CA ALA A 166 10.92 8.71 18.61
C ALA A 166 11.33 9.59 17.41
N HIS A 167 10.62 9.47 16.29
CA HIS A 167 10.84 10.28 15.10
C HIS A 167 10.57 11.77 15.39
N ALA A 168 9.49 12.08 16.08
CA ALA A 168 9.15 13.45 16.46
C ALA A 168 10.21 14.06 17.39
N LYS A 169 10.74 13.30 18.35
CA LYS A 169 11.83 13.74 19.22
C LYS A 169 13.11 14.04 18.43
N PHE A 170 13.44 13.16 17.48
CA PHE A 170 14.62 13.36 16.62
C PHE A 170 14.53 14.68 15.84
N LEU A 171 13.35 14.99 15.28
CA LEU A 171 13.13 16.23 14.53
C LEU A 171 13.20 17.48 15.39
N ARG A 172 12.91 17.37 16.70
CA ARG A 172 12.97 18.50 17.64
C ARG A 172 14.38 18.78 18.19
N SER A 173 15.25 17.81 18.12
CA SER A 173 16.63 17.95 18.54
C SER A 173 17.52 18.49 17.42
#